data_eafbf54756687df6be6343794ef471dd
#
_entry.id   eafbf54756687df6be6343794ef471dd
#
_cell.length_a   1.000
_cell.length_b   1.000
_cell.length_c   1.000
_cell.angle_alpha   90.00
_cell.angle_beta   90.00
_cell.angle_gamma   90.00
#
_symmetry.space_group_name_H-M   'P 1'
#
loop_
_entity.id
_entity.type
_entity.pdbx_description
1 polymer ?
#
loop_
_entity_poly.entity_id
_entity_poly.type
_entity_poly.pdbx_seq_one_letter_code
_entity_poly.pdbx_strand_id
1 'polypeptide(L)'
;GNDIMFDEELCNQGKGFTIKIWNAFKLIKGWEVSETIPQPESSKVAIEWYEAKLQQALAEIEDNFEKYRISDALMGIYKLVWDDFCSWFLEMIKPAYQQPIDKATFDKAIEMLENNMKLLHPFMPFLTEEIWHLIADRTKEEALIVSTWPEIKPFNAQLIADFENTI
;
A
#
# COMPACT_ATOMS: atom_id res chain seq x y z
N GLY A 1 -1.98 30.20 -16.59
CA GLY A 1 -0.64 30.21 -16.10
C GLY A 1 -0.16 28.83 -15.67
N ASN A 2 1.04 28.77 -15.14
CA ASN A 2 1.65 27.51 -14.69
C ASN A 2 0.85 26.81 -13.60
N ASP A 3 0.17 27.56 -12.73
CA ASP A 3 -0.63 27.02 -11.65
C ASP A 3 -1.81 26.21 -12.15
N ILE A 4 -2.48 26.66 -13.23
CA ILE A 4 -3.62 25.94 -13.81
C ILE A 4 -3.16 24.63 -14.44
N MET A 5 -2.06 24.64 -15.17
CA MET A 5 -1.47 23.43 -15.77
C MET A 5 -1.05 22.42 -14.71
N PHE A 6 -0.46 22.90 -13.61
CA PHE A 6 -0.05 22.07 -12.50
C PHE A 6 -1.26 21.38 -11.84
N ASP A 7 -2.34 22.10 -11.59
CA ASP A 7 -3.56 21.56 -11.00
C ASP A 7 -4.22 20.52 -11.93
N GLU A 8 -4.25 20.77 -13.23
CA GLU A 8 -4.81 19.83 -14.20
C GLU A 8 -4.01 18.54 -14.27
N GLU A 9 -2.69 18.63 -14.26
CA GLU A 9 -1.81 17.46 -14.22
C GLU A 9 -2.00 16.66 -12.94
N LEU A 10 -2.09 17.31 -11.79
CA LEU A 10 -2.36 16.66 -10.51
C LEU A 10 -3.72 15.95 -10.51
N CYS A 11 -4.75 16.57 -11.10
CA CYS A 11 -6.07 15.93 -11.22
C CYS A 11 -6.01 14.67 -12.08
N ASN A 12 -5.28 14.71 -13.19
CA ASN A 12 -5.10 13.56 -14.08
C ASN A 12 -4.32 12.43 -13.40
N GLN A 13 -3.27 12.76 -12.68
CA GLN A 13 -2.51 11.78 -11.88
C GLN A 13 -3.39 11.18 -10.79
N GLY A 14 -4.20 11.98 -10.13
CA GLY A 14 -5.13 11.52 -9.10
C GLY A 14 -6.15 10.53 -9.62
N LYS A 15 -6.69 10.76 -10.81
CA LYS A 15 -7.64 9.83 -11.46
C LYS A 15 -6.98 8.50 -11.76
N GLY A 16 -5.80 8.51 -12.35
CA GLY A 16 -5.04 7.31 -12.66
C GLY A 16 -4.70 6.52 -11.40
N PHE A 17 -4.31 7.21 -10.35
CA PHE A 17 -3.99 6.63 -9.06
C PHE A 17 -5.22 5.98 -8.42
N THR A 18 -6.36 6.65 -8.46
CA THR A 18 -7.64 6.12 -7.97
C THR A 18 -8.00 4.81 -8.64
N ILE A 19 -7.88 4.76 -9.98
CA ILE A 19 -8.16 3.55 -10.76
C ILE A 19 -7.18 2.43 -10.36
N LYS A 20 -5.92 2.75 -10.20
CA LYS A 20 -4.89 1.78 -9.81
C LYS A 20 -5.20 1.16 -8.44
N ILE A 21 -5.56 1.96 -7.46
CA ILE A 21 -5.92 1.50 -6.12
C ILE A 21 -7.17 0.63 -6.15
N TRP A 22 -8.21 1.06 -6.85
CA TRP A 22 -9.44 0.28 -7.01
C TRP A 22 -9.16 -1.09 -7.63
N ASN A 23 -8.34 -1.13 -8.67
CA ASN A 23 -7.99 -2.39 -9.33
C ASN A 23 -7.19 -3.30 -8.40
N ALA A 24 -6.27 -2.75 -7.63
CA ALA A 24 -5.51 -3.50 -6.62
C ALA A 24 -6.44 -4.09 -5.54
N PHE A 25 -7.38 -3.29 -5.04
CA PHE A 25 -8.38 -3.74 -4.08
C PHE A 25 -9.22 -4.88 -4.63
N LYS A 26 -9.74 -4.73 -5.85
CA LYS A 26 -10.54 -5.75 -6.52
C LYS A 26 -9.75 -7.03 -6.74
N LEU A 27 -8.49 -6.91 -7.10
CA LEU A 27 -7.61 -8.06 -7.31
C LEU A 27 -7.47 -8.87 -6.02
N ILE A 28 -7.15 -8.20 -4.92
CA ILE A 28 -6.98 -8.85 -3.61
C ILE A 28 -8.29 -9.51 -3.15
N LYS A 29 -9.39 -8.80 -3.23
CA LYS A 29 -10.70 -9.33 -2.80
C LYS A 29 -11.23 -10.44 -3.70
N GLY A 30 -10.74 -10.52 -4.92
CA GLY A 30 -11.12 -11.56 -5.88
C GLY A 30 -10.36 -12.87 -5.71
N TRP A 31 -9.29 -12.90 -4.94
CA TRP A 31 -8.53 -14.14 -4.70
C TRP A 31 -9.31 -15.10 -3.81
N GLU A 32 -9.28 -16.39 -4.18
CA GLU A 32 -9.80 -17.46 -3.33
C GLU A 32 -8.76 -17.76 -2.26
N VAL A 33 -9.18 -17.79 -0.99
CA VAL A 33 -8.28 -18.01 0.16
C VAL A 33 -8.40 -19.45 0.62
N SER A 34 -7.25 -20.11 0.83
CA SER A 34 -7.20 -21.47 1.37
C SER A 34 -6.40 -21.47 2.68
N GLU A 35 -6.98 -22.11 3.71
CA GLU A 35 -6.33 -22.29 4.99
C GLU A 35 -5.43 -23.55 5.02
N THR A 36 -5.50 -24.38 3.98
CA THR A 36 -4.84 -25.68 3.94
C THR A 36 -3.52 -25.70 3.19
N ILE A 37 -3.24 -24.68 2.36
CA ILE A 37 -1.98 -24.63 1.63
C ILE A 37 -0.92 -23.88 2.42
N PRO A 38 0.36 -24.31 2.34
CA PRO A 38 1.44 -23.61 3.03
C PRO A 38 1.77 -22.29 2.35
N GLN A 39 2.31 -21.36 3.14
CA GLN A 39 2.78 -20.09 2.60
C GLN A 39 4.06 -20.31 1.80
N PRO A 40 4.10 -19.91 0.51
CA PRO A 40 5.33 -20.00 -0.27
C PRO A 40 6.45 -19.15 0.30
N GLU A 41 7.69 -19.61 0.19
CA GLU A 41 8.86 -18.86 0.65
C GLU A 41 8.99 -17.52 -0.08
N SER A 42 8.67 -17.49 -1.38
CA SER A 42 8.64 -16.24 -2.16
C SER A 42 7.68 -15.22 -1.60
N SER A 43 6.52 -15.65 -1.10
CA SER A 43 5.55 -14.76 -0.46
C SER A 43 6.07 -14.21 0.86
N LYS A 44 6.74 -15.03 1.66
CA LYS A 44 7.37 -14.58 2.92
C LYS A 44 8.43 -13.50 2.67
N VAL A 45 9.28 -13.72 1.68
CA VAL A 45 10.33 -12.77 1.30
C VAL A 45 9.72 -11.46 0.79
N ALA A 46 8.69 -11.54 -0.04
CA ALA A 46 7.98 -10.36 -0.55
C ALA A 46 7.35 -9.55 0.58
N ILE A 47 6.75 -10.21 1.57
CA ILE A 47 6.16 -9.55 2.74
C ILE A 47 7.23 -8.84 3.56
N GLU A 48 8.34 -9.50 3.84
CA GLU A 48 9.45 -8.90 4.60
C GLU A 48 10.02 -7.69 3.87
N TRP A 49 10.20 -7.79 2.55
CA TRP A 49 10.65 -6.67 1.73
C TRP A 49 9.70 -5.49 1.81
N TYR A 50 8.39 -5.73 1.63
CA TYR A 50 7.41 -4.65 1.64
C TYR A 50 7.29 -4.02 3.03
N GLU A 51 7.33 -4.81 4.10
CA GLU A 51 7.33 -4.27 5.47
C GLU A 51 8.51 -3.33 5.70
N ALA A 52 9.70 -3.71 5.21
CA ALA A 52 10.89 -2.86 5.29
C ALA A 52 10.74 -1.59 4.44
N LYS A 53 10.18 -1.69 3.23
CA LYS A 53 9.91 -0.53 2.37
C LYS A 53 8.92 0.41 3.02
N LEU A 54 7.88 -0.12 3.65
CA LEU A 54 6.89 0.69 4.37
C LEU A 54 7.56 1.48 5.49
N GLN A 55 8.41 0.85 6.29
CA GLN A 55 9.08 1.52 7.39
C GLN A 55 10.06 2.59 6.89
N GLN A 56 10.79 2.31 5.81
CA GLN A 56 11.66 3.29 5.18
C GLN A 56 10.85 4.50 4.67
N ALA A 57 9.74 4.25 4.00
CA ALA A 57 8.87 5.29 3.48
C ALA A 57 8.27 6.13 4.61
N LEU A 58 7.82 5.49 5.71
CA LEU A 58 7.26 6.20 6.87
C LEU A 58 8.29 7.16 7.47
N ALA A 59 9.54 6.75 7.61
CA ALA A 59 10.60 7.60 8.14
C ALA A 59 10.85 8.80 7.23
N GLU A 60 10.90 8.59 5.92
CA GLU A 60 11.08 9.68 4.93
C GLU A 60 9.90 10.64 4.90
N ILE A 61 8.67 10.11 4.97
CA ILE A 61 7.45 10.91 4.97
C ILE A 61 7.42 11.80 6.22
N GLU A 62 7.71 11.23 7.38
CA GLU A 62 7.74 11.98 8.63
C GLU A 62 8.80 13.11 8.60
N ASP A 63 9.99 12.80 8.08
CA ASP A 63 11.05 13.78 7.90
C ASP A 63 10.60 14.93 6.98
N ASN A 64 9.94 14.60 5.87
CA ASN A 64 9.43 15.60 4.94
C ASN A 64 8.33 16.47 5.57
N PHE A 65 7.44 15.88 6.39
CA PHE A 65 6.44 16.67 7.12
C PHE A 65 7.09 17.62 8.13
N GLU A 66 8.09 17.16 8.86
CA GLU A 66 8.81 18.01 9.81
C GLU A 66 9.50 19.20 9.13
N LYS A 67 9.96 19.00 7.90
CA LYS A 67 10.61 20.05 7.09
C LYS A 67 9.62 20.83 6.22
N TYR A 68 8.31 20.61 6.39
CA TYR A 68 7.24 21.24 5.59
C TYR A 68 7.34 20.94 4.09
N ARG A 69 7.91 19.78 3.73
CA ARG A 69 8.01 19.33 2.34
C ARG A 69 6.86 18.39 1.99
N ILE A 70 5.65 18.96 1.96
CA ILE A 70 4.42 18.17 1.79
C ILE A 70 4.37 17.48 0.42
N SER A 71 4.83 18.15 -0.63
CA SER A 71 4.89 17.56 -1.97
C SER A 71 5.81 16.33 -2.03
N ASP A 72 6.96 16.40 -1.37
CA ASP A 72 7.90 15.28 -1.30
C ASP A 72 7.32 14.12 -0.48
N ALA A 73 6.61 14.42 0.60
CA ALA A 73 5.91 13.41 1.39
C ALA A 73 4.85 12.70 0.54
N LEU A 74 4.04 13.46 -0.21
CA LEU A 74 3.03 12.91 -1.09
C LEU A 74 3.64 12.02 -2.19
N MET A 75 4.73 12.46 -2.81
CA MET A 75 5.43 11.67 -3.82
C MET A 75 5.98 10.37 -3.26
N GLY A 76 6.47 10.39 -2.01
CA GLY A 76 6.91 9.18 -1.33
C GLY A 76 5.77 8.17 -1.13
N ILE A 77 4.60 8.65 -0.73
CA ILE A 77 3.40 7.81 -0.58
C ILE A 77 2.96 7.25 -1.94
N TYR A 78 2.94 8.08 -2.98
CA TYR A 78 2.61 7.66 -4.33
C TYR A 78 3.51 6.52 -4.81
N LYS A 79 4.83 6.68 -4.64
CA LYS A 79 5.80 5.67 -5.04
C LYS A 79 5.60 4.37 -4.28
N LEU A 80 5.40 4.45 -2.97
CA LEU A 80 5.19 3.26 -2.13
C LEU A 80 3.96 2.47 -2.60
N VAL A 81 2.85 3.16 -2.82
CA VAL A 81 1.59 2.50 -3.17
C VAL A 81 1.56 2.06 -4.63
N TRP A 82 1.93 2.94 -5.56
CA TRP A 82 1.86 2.64 -6.99
C TRP A 82 2.92 1.65 -7.43
N ASP A 83 4.19 1.90 -7.13
CA ASP A 83 5.28 1.06 -7.59
C ASP A 83 5.51 -0.13 -6.68
N ASP A 84 5.80 0.10 -5.41
CA ASP A 84 6.21 -0.97 -4.51
C ASP A 84 5.06 -1.93 -4.18
N PHE A 85 3.88 -1.41 -3.89
CA PHE A 85 2.72 -2.23 -3.56
C PHE A 85 2.03 -2.81 -4.80
N CYS A 86 1.52 -1.93 -5.67
CA CYS A 86 0.70 -2.38 -6.80
C CYS A 86 1.50 -3.10 -7.88
N SER A 87 2.68 -2.57 -8.25
CA SER A 87 3.46 -3.11 -9.36
C SER A 87 4.36 -4.28 -8.97
N TRP A 88 4.91 -4.28 -7.76
CA TRP A 88 5.85 -5.31 -7.33
C TRP A 88 5.27 -6.30 -6.32
N PHE A 89 4.81 -5.82 -5.17
CA PHE A 89 4.36 -6.69 -4.08
C PHE A 89 3.20 -7.59 -4.50
N LEU A 90 2.16 -7.03 -5.10
CA LEU A 90 1.00 -7.81 -5.51
C LEU A 90 1.34 -8.84 -6.58
N GLU A 91 2.22 -8.51 -7.52
CA GLU A 91 2.65 -9.47 -8.53
C GLU A 91 3.47 -10.62 -7.92
N MET A 92 4.28 -10.33 -6.90
CA MET A 92 5.10 -11.35 -6.25
C MET A 92 4.28 -12.33 -5.41
N ILE A 93 3.19 -11.86 -4.78
CA ILE A 93 2.34 -12.71 -3.94
C ILE A 93 1.15 -13.30 -4.68
N LYS A 94 0.87 -12.84 -5.88
CA LYS A 94 -0.26 -13.28 -6.69
C LYS A 94 -0.24 -14.79 -6.86
N PRO A 95 -1.36 -15.50 -6.56
CA PRO A 95 -1.40 -16.95 -6.79
C PRO A 95 -1.38 -17.27 -8.27
N ALA A 96 -0.98 -18.50 -8.61
CA ALA A 96 -1.04 -19.00 -9.98
C ALA A 96 -2.48 -18.97 -10.49
N TYR A 97 -2.64 -18.92 -11.81
CA TYR A 97 -3.95 -18.85 -12.44
C TYR A 97 -4.89 -19.98 -11.95
N GLN A 98 -6.06 -19.58 -11.50
CA GLN A 98 -7.08 -20.46 -10.92
C GLN A 98 -6.66 -21.23 -9.67
N GLN A 99 -5.57 -20.80 -9.01
CA GLN A 99 -5.14 -21.37 -7.74
C GLN A 99 -5.51 -20.45 -6.58
N PRO A 100 -5.82 -21.01 -5.40
CA PRO A 100 -6.07 -20.17 -4.24
C PRO A 100 -4.77 -19.59 -3.65
N ILE A 101 -4.90 -18.47 -2.93
CA ILE A 101 -3.80 -17.91 -2.15
C ILE A 101 -3.85 -18.48 -0.73
N ASP A 102 -2.71 -18.68 -0.10
CA ASP A 102 -2.66 -19.09 1.30
C ASP A 102 -3.16 -17.94 2.22
N LYS A 103 -3.82 -18.32 3.31
CA LYS A 103 -4.43 -17.36 4.24
C LYS A 103 -3.40 -16.41 4.86
N ALA A 104 -2.22 -16.90 5.21
CA ALA A 104 -1.18 -16.09 5.84
C ALA A 104 -0.75 -14.92 4.92
N THR A 105 -0.52 -15.20 3.64
CA THR A 105 -0.16 -14.17 2.66
C THR A 105 -1.34 -13.21 2.42
N PHE A 106 -2.55 -13.75 2.31
CA PHE A 106 -3.76 -12.93 2.11
C PHE A 106 -3.96 -11.96 3.29
N ASP A 107 -3.84 -12.43 4.53
CA ASP A 107 -4.01 -11.59 5.71
C ASP A 107 -2.97 -10.46 5.73
N LYS A 108 -1.74 -10.75 5.35
CA LYS A 108 -0.68 -9.74 5.24
C LYS A 108 -0.96 -8.74 4.11
N ALA A 109 -1.47 -9.19 2.99
CA ALA A 109 -1.86 -8.30 1.89
C ALA A 109 -2.95 -7.32 2.32
N ILE A 110 -3.94 -7.78 3.06
CA ILE A 110 -5.00 -6.93 3.62
C ILE A 110 -4.42 -5.93 4.63
N GLU A 111 -3.53 -6.38 5.52
CA GLU A 111 -2.86 -5.51 6.48
C GLU A 111 -2.07 -4.40 5.77
N MET A 112 -1.33 -4.74 4.72
CA MET A 112 -0.58 -3.75 3.94
C MET A 112 -1.51 -2.79 3.22
N LEU A 113 -2.62 -3.27 2.68
CA LEU A 113 -3.63 -2.41 2.05
C LEU A 113 -4.22 -1.43 3.06
N GLU A 114 -4.54 -1.89 4.26
CA GLU A 114 -5.03 -1.03 5.34
C GLU A 114 -4.01 0.05 5.72
N ASN A 115 -2.73 -0.30 5.84
CA ASN A 115 -1.67 0.66 6.12
C ASN A 115 -1.55 1.70 5.01
N ASN A 116 -1.67 1.28 3.75
CA ASN A 116 -1.65 2.18 2.61
C ASN A 116 -2.83 3.16 2.65
N MET A 117 -4.01 2.68 3.06
CA MET A 117 -5.18 3.55 3.20
C MET A 117 -4.96 4.61 4.29
N LYS A 118 -4.35 4.23 5.40
CA LYS A 118 -3.99 5.18 6.47
C LYS A 118 -3.05 6.27 5.98
N LEU A 119 -2.05 5.91 5.17
CA LEU A 119 -1.09 6.87 4.60
C LEU A 119 -1.75 7.80 3.58
N LEU A 120 -2.66 7.29 2.77
CA LEU A 120 -3.33 8.06 1.71
C LEU A 120 -4.48 8.91 2.21
N HIS A 121 -5.05 8.57 3.37
CA HIS A 121 -6.28 9.22 3.86
C HIS A 121 -6.22 10.75 3.90
N PRO A 122 -5.13 11.40 4.37
CA PRO A 122 -5.07 12.86 4.38
C PRO A 122 -5.17 13.50 2.99
N PHE A 123 -4.83 12.77 1.93
CA PHE A 123 -4.79 13.27 0.55
C PHE A 123 -6.01 12.84 -0.27
N MET A 124 -6.60 11.69 0.05
CA MET A 124 -7.71 11.09 -0.69
C MET A 124 -8.77 10.52 0.27
N PRO A 125 -9.37 11.36 1.13
CA PRO A 125 -10.18 10.85 2.24
C PRO A 125 -11.42 10.05 1.81
N PHE A 126 -12.09 10.44 0.72
CA PHE A 126 -13.31 9.75 0.30
C PHE A 126 -13.02 8.35 -0.23
N LEU A 127 -12.01 8.21 -1.08
CA LEU A 127 -11.63 6.92 -1.66
C LEU A 127 -11.12 5.97 -0.57
N THR A 128 -10.23 6.44 0.29
CA THR A 128 -9.61 5.61 1.32
C THR A 128 -10.61 5.16 2.36
N GLU A 129 -11.55 6.01 2.76
CA GLU A 129 -12.61 5.67 3.69
C GLU A 129 -13.54 4.60 3.09
N GLU A 130 -13.91 4.74 1.83
CA GLU A 130 -14.74 3.75 1.15
C GLU A 130 -14.07 2.38 1.09
N ILE A 131 -12.80 2.33 0.67
CA ILE A 131 -12.03 1.07 0.63
C ILE A 131 -11.87 0.49 2.04
N TRP A 132 -11.60 1.33 3.04
CA TRP A 132 -11.46 0.90 4.44
C TRP A 132 -12.68 0.13 4.92
N HIS A 133 -13.88 0.64 4.64
CA HIS A 133 -15.12 -0.02 5.02
C HIS A 133 -15.43 -1.27 4.16
N LEU A 134 -14.95 -1.31 2.92
CA LEU A 134 -15.13 -2.48 2.04
C LEU A 134 -14.16 -3.62 2.36
N ILE A 135 -13.00 -3.33 2.96
CA ILE A 135 -12.03 -4.36 3.36
C ILE A 135 -12.63 -5.27 4.44
N ALA A 136 -13.37 -4.70 5.39
CA ALA A 136 -13.96 -5.43 6.51
C ALA A 136 -15.23 -4.73 6.98
N ASP A 137 -16.12 -5.48 7.64
CA ASP A 137 -17.30 -4.89 8.27
C ASP A 137 -16.87 -3.99 9.41
N ARG A 138 -17.10 -2.69 9.26
CA ARG A 138 -16.74 -1.67 10.24
C ARG A 138 -17.90 -0.74 10.48
N THR A 139 -18.09 -0.32 11.73
CA THR A 139 -19.06 0.69 12.09
C THR A 139 -18.53 2.08 11.74
N LYS A 140 -19.39 3.11 11.89
CA LYS A 140 -18.96 4.49 11.69
C LYS A 140 -17.91 4.93 12.72
N GLU A 141 -17.95 4.33 13.92
CA GLU A 141 -16.95 4.58 14.95
C GLU A 141 -15.59 3.99 14.62
N GLU A 142 -15.54 3.01 13.73
CA GLU A 142 -14.31 2.37 13.25
C GLU A 142 -13.77 3.01 11.97
N ALA A 143 -14.17 4.25 11.69
CA ALA A 143 -13.75 4.96 10.49
C ALA A 143 -12.22 5.13 10.42
N LEU A 144 -11.70 5.24 9.20
CA LEU A 144 -10.27 5.39 8.95
C LEU A 144 -9.70 6.64 9.62
N ILE A 145 -10.47 7.73 9.67
CA ILE A 145 -10.03 9.00 10.27
C ILE A 145 -9.69 8.86 11.76
N VAL A 146 -10.31 7.90 12.47
CA VAL A 146 -10.05 7.65 13.90
C VAL A 146 -9.01 6.55 14.11
N SER A 147 -8.54 5.92 13.05
CA SER A 147 -7.53 4.87 13.14
C SER A 147 -6.14 5.46 13.45
N THR A 148 -5.25 4.62 13.99
CA THR A 148 -3.90 5.01 14.32
C THR A 148 -3.03 5.01 13.07
N TRP A 149 -2.24 6.07 12.88
CA TRP A 149 -1.21 6.12 11.86
C TRP A 149 -0.24 4.95 12.04
N PRO A 150 0.27 4.33 10.95
CA PRO A 150 1.23 3.24 11.10
C PRO A 150 2.46 3.65 11.91
N GLU A 151 2.88 2.80 12.84
CA GLU A 151 4.04 3.06 13.68
C GLU A 151 5.34 2.88 12.90
N ILE A 152 6.31 3.77 13.15
CA ILE A 152 7.64 3.63 12.59
C ILE A 152 8.40 2.62 13.42
N LYS A 153 8.94 1.60 12.75
CA LYS A 153 9.73 0.54 13.38
C LYS A 153 11.09 0.46 12.71
N PRO A 154 12.11 -0.07 13.39
CA PRO A 154 13.39 -0.33 12.74
C PRO A 154 13.19 -1.22 11.50
N PHE A 155 13.93 -0.94 10.44
CA PHE A 155 13.87 -1.72 9.21
C PHE A 155 15.27 -2.14 8.79
N ASN A 156 15.36 -3.23 8.03
CA ASN A 156 16.62 -3.75 7.54
C ASN A 156 16.90 -3.21 6.13
N ALA A 157 17.72 -2.17 6.05
CA ALA A 157 18.09 -1.56 4.76
C ALA A 157 18.85 -2.54 3.86
N GLN A 158 19.62 -3.47 4.45
CA GLN A 158 20.35 -4.47 3.69
C GLN A 158 19.39 -5.46 3.02
N LEU A 159 18.31 -5.84 3.71
CA LEU A 159 17.27 -6.70 3.13
C LEU A 159 16.64 -6.05 1.89
N ILE A 160 16.37 -4.75 1.94
CA ILE A 160 15.81 -4.00 0.81
C ILE A 160 16.80 -4.04 -0.36
N ALA A 161 18.07 -3.72 -0.12
CA ALA A 161 19.11 -3.69 -1.14
C ALA A 161 19.31 -5.07 -1.78
N ASP A 162 19.41 -6.10 -0.97
CA ASP A 162 19.62 -7.48 -1.42
C ASP A 162 18.45 -7.95 -2.28
N PHE A 163 17.22 -7.68 -1.85
CA PHE A 163 16.02 -8.05 -2.60
C PHE A 163 15.95 -7.33 -3.94
N GLU A 164 16.16 -6.02 -3.94
CA GLU A 164 16.08 -5.20 -5.15
C GLU A 164 17.19 -5.53 -6.16
N ASN A 165 18.35 -5.98 -5.70
CA ASN A 165 19.42 -6.43 -6.58
C ASN A 165 19.12 -7.79 -7.24
N THR A 166 18.18 -8.55 -6.69
CA THR A 166 17.79 -9.87 -7.19
C THR A 166 16.67 -9.82 -8.24
N ILE A 167 15.91 -8.71 -8.24
CA ILE A 167 14.80 -8.56 -9.18
C ILE A 167 15.30 -8.09 -10.59
#